data_a769ff5958b6f53b57b8de23ffe7366e
#
_entry.id   a769ff5958b6f53b57b8de23ffe7366e
#
_cell.length_a   1.000
_cell.length_b   1.000
_cell.length_c   1.000
_cell.angle_alpha   90.00
_cell.angle_beta   90.00
_cell.angle_gamma   90.00
#
_symmetry.space_group_name_H-M   'P 1'
#
loop_
_entity.id
_entity.type
_entity.pdbx_description
1 polymer ?
#
loop_
_entity_poly.entity_id
_entity_poly.type
_entity_poly.pdbx_seq_one_letter_code
_entity_poly.pdbx_strand_id
1 'polypeptide(L)'
;FDEDRFPVLTGRCTECGFCVRCCPGGDVDFPVLSQQLFAATYDPADLQGYTENLFISHPVDQAVRFAGASGGLVTGLLLYLLAKGEIEGAIVVRMDPEKPYQSQAVLATTVAEIRDAAQSKYCLTPSMEVLQELRTRKGKFAVVALPC
;
A
#
# COMPACT_ATOMS: atom_id res chain seq x y z
N PHE A 1 2.49 5.08 -18.54
CA PHE A 1 3.82 4.64 -18.08
C PHE A 1 4.62 4.17 -19.28
N ASP A 2 5.96 4.27 -19.22
CA ASP A 2 6.88 3.70 -20.19
C ASP A 2 7.12 2.19 -19.95
N GLU A 3 8.03 1.59 -20.72
CA GLU A 3 8.38 0.17 -20.62
C GLU A 3 9.01 -0.17 -19.25
N ASP A 4 9.69 0.79 -18.62
CA ASP A 4 10.31 0.67 -17.29
C ASP A 4 9.35 1.04 -16.14
N ARG A 5 8.10 1.29 -16.45
CA ARG A 5 7.05 1.65 -15.49
C ARG A 5 7.18 3.03 -14.84
N PHE A 6 7.91 3.96 -15.45
CA PHE A 6 7.92 5.35 -15.04
C PHE A 6 6.72 6.12 -15.62
N PRO A 7 6.16 7.09 -14.87
CA PRO A 7 5.11 7.96 -15.37
C PRO A 7 5.57 8.76 -16.60
N VAL A 8 4.78 8.77 -17.64
CA VAL A 8 5.06 9.54 -18.87
C VAL A 8 4.01 10.63 -19.02
N LEU A 9 4.46 11.83 -19.34
CA LEU A 9 3.58 12.94 -19.67
C LEU A 9 2.95 12.70 -21.05
N THR A 10 1.62 12.50 -21.09
CA THR A 10 0.88 12.23 -22.33
C THR A 10 0.23 13.47 -22.93
N GLY A 11 0.27 14.62 -22.27
CA GLY A 11 -0.31 15.86 -22.70
C GLY A 11 0.64 17.05 -22.52
N ARG A 12 0.10 18.27 -22.71
CA ARG A 12 0.88 19.49 -22.49
C ARG A 12 1.02 19.77 -21.00
N CYS A 13 2.26 19.91 -20.53
CA CYS A 13 2.53 20.42 -19.19
C CYS A 13 2.24 21.91 -19.13
N THR A 14 1.46 22.33 -18.11
CA THR A 14 1.16 23.75 -17.84
C THR A 14 2.14 24.37 -16.83
N GLU A 15 3.14 23.60 -16.38
CA GLU A 15 4.14 24.02 -15.38
C GLU A 15 3.53 24.52 -14.05
N CYS A 16 2.31 24.09 -13.72
CA CYS A 16 1.62 24.52 -12.51
C CYS A 16 2.25 24.00 -11.19
N GLY A 17 3.16 23.02 -11.27
CA GLY A 17 3.86 22.42 -10.12
C GLY A 17 2.99 21.58 -9.19
N PHE A 18 1.73 21.32 -9.54
CA PHE A 18 0.79 20.59 -8.67
C PHE A 18 1.27 19.18 -8.34
N CYS A 19 1.79 18.44 -9.34
CA CYS A 19 2.33 17.10 -9.16
C CYS A 19 3.51 17.06 -8.17
N VAL A 20 4.35 18.10 -8.15
CA VAL A 20 5.47 18.22 -7.19
C VAL A 20 4.95 18.55 -5.79
N ARG A 21 4.01 19.49 -5.69
CA ARG A 21 3.46 19.91 -4.39
C ARG A 21 2.61 18.85 -3.70
N CYS A 22 1.95 17.98 -4.44
CA CYS A 22 1.15 16.89 -3.86
C CYS A 22 1.96 15.59 -3.63
N CYS A 23 3.21 15.55 -4.08
CA CYS A 23 4.06 14.37 -3.89
C CYS A 23 4.69 14.38 -2.50
N PRO A 24 4.37 13.41 -1.62
CA PRO A 24 4.97 13.33 -0.29
C PRO A 24 6.46 12.97 -0.32
N GLY A 25 6.99 12.55 -1.47
CA GLY A 25 8.43 12.37 -1.67
C GLY A 25 9.22 13.69 -1.75
N GLY A 26 8.55 14.82 -1.92
CA GLY A 26 9.17 16.14 -1.94
C GLY A 26 9.40 16.70 -0.54
N ASP A 27 8.36 16.72 0.26
CA ASP A 27 8.39 17.21 1.65
C ASP A 27 7.15 16.71 2.41
N VAL A 28 7.33 16.38 3.69
CA VAL A 28 6.25 16.01 4.61
C VAL A 28 6.46 16.79 5.91
N ASP A 29 5.51 17.65 6.25
CA ASP A 29 5.54 18.41 7.50
C ASP A 29 5.12 17.52 8.68
N PHE A 30 6.05 16.68 9.15
CA PHE A 30 5.83 15.79 10.28
C PHE A 30 5.41 16.51 11.57
N PRO A 31 5.98 17.69 11.95
CA PRO A 31 5.52 18.46 13.08
C PRO A 31 4.02 18.81 13.01
N VAL A 32 3.57 19.34 11.88
CA VAL A 32 2.16 19.69 11.67
C VAL A 32 1.27 18.45 11.71
N LEU A 33 1.67 17.38 11.04
CA LEU A 33 0.90 16.12 11.01
C LEU A 33 0.83 15.47 12.40
N SER A 34 1.92 15.43 13.15
CA SER A 34 1.96 14.89 14.50
C SER A 34 1.00 15.65 15.43
N GLN A 35 1.04 16.99 15.36
CA GLN A 35 0.14 17.82 16.14
C GLN A 35 -1.33 17.61 15.76
N GLN A 36 -1.64 17.53 14.46
CA GLN A 36 -3.01 17.40 13.97
C GLN A 36 -3.61 16.02 14.26
N LEU A 37 -2.84 14.96 14.10
CA LEU A 37 -3.34 13.59 14.19
C LEU A 37 -3.30 13.03 15.61
N PHE A 38 -2.26 13.41 16.39
CA PHE A 38 -1.98 12.80 17.68
C PHE A 38 -1.95 13.79 18.84
N ALA A 39 -2.09 15.09 18.57
CA ALA A 39 -1.86 16.17 19.55
C ALA A 39 -0.50 16.04 20.26
N ALA A 40 0.50 15.53 19.54
CA ALA A 40 1.83 15.22 20.08
C ALA A 40 2.91 16.10 19.40
N THR A 41 3.95 16.43 20.18
CA THR A 41 5.13 17.12 19.64
C THR A 41 5.97 16.13 18.84
N TYR A 42 6.37 16.52 17.64
CA TYR A 42 7.29 15.74 16.83
C TYR A 42 8.74 15.98 17.29
N ASP A 43 9.46 14.91 17.56
CA ASP A 43 10.89 14.92 17.84
C ASP A 43 11.65 14.17 16.73
N PRO A 44 12.46 14.83 15.90
CA PRO A 44 13.22 14.17 14.83
C PRO A 44 14.30 13.21 15.34
N ALA A 45 14.68 13.28 16.62
CA ALA A 45 15.61 12.34 17.24
C ALA A 45 14.93 11.04 17.69
N ASP A 46 13.60 11.05 17.84
CA ASP A 46 12.81 9.87 18.16
C ASP A 46 12.50 9.10 16.88
N LEU A 47 13.31 8.09 16.57
CA LEU A 47 13.14 7.24 15.40
C LEU A 47 11.86 6.37 15.43
N GLN A 48 11.24 6.23 16.59
CA GLN A 48 10.01 5.46 16.76
C GLN A 48 8.77 6.30 16.43
N GLY A 49 8.84 7.60 16.65
CA GLY A 49 7.72 8.53 16.51
C GLY A 49 6.63 8.30 17.56
N TYR A 50 5.48 8.92 17.37
CA TYR A 50 4.34 8.73 18.27
C TYR A 50 3.78 7.31 18.15
N THR A 51 3.73 6.60 19.26
CA THR A 51 3.17 5.25 19.37
C THR A 51 2.35 5.10 20.65
N GLU A 52 1.18 4.50 20.55
CA GLU A 52 0.39 4.13 21.73
C GLU A 52 0.84 2.77 22.27
N ASN A 53 1.00 1.79 21.39
CA ASN A 53 1.40 0.44 21.74
C ASN A 53 2.24 -0.19 20.63
N LEU A 54 3.19 -1.03 21.01
CA LEU A 54 4.01 -1.82 20.11
C LEU A 54 3.72 -3.31 20.31
N PHE A 55 3.48 -4.03 19.24
CA PHE A 55 3.19 -5.46 19.27
C PHE A 55 4.11 -6.22 18.33
N ILE A 56 4.56 -7.39 18.77
CA ILE A 56 5.14 -8.41 17.90
C ILE A 56 4.02 -9.39 17.58
N SER A 57 3.64 -9.52 16.33
CA SER A 57 2.46 -10.27 15.91
C SER A 57 2.69 -11.11 14.67
N HIS A 58 1.90 -12.15 14.52
CA HIS A 58 1.82 -12.98 13.32
C HIS A 58 0.42 -13.60 13.20
N PRO A 59 -0.02 -14.03 11.99
CA PRO A 59 -1.26 -14.78 11.84
C PRO A 59 -1.17 -16.14 12.52
N VAL A 60 -2.31 -16.62 13.01
CA VAL A 60 -2.44 -17.96 13.60
C VAL A 60 -2.30 -19.04 12.53
N ASP A 61 -2.79 -18.77 11.31
CA ASP A 61 -2.62 -19.66 10.15
C ASP A 61 -1.13 -19.77 9.78
N GLN A 62 -0.55 -20.93 10.02
CA GLN A 62 0.86 -21.21 9.76
C GLN A 62 1.21 -21.11 8.27
N ALA A 63 0.29 -21.47 7.37
CA ALA A 63 0.53 -21.36 5.93
C ALA A 63 0.67 -19.87 5.52
N VAL A 64 -0.17 -18.98 6.06
CA VAL A 64 -0.06 -17.54 5.84
C VAL A 64 1.23 -16.99 6.44
N ARG A 65 1.57 -17.43 7.66
CA ARG A 65 2.80 -17.01 8.34
C ARG A 65 4.06 -17.34 7.53
N PHE A 66 4.16 -18.57 7.05
CA PHE A 66 5.34 -19.03 6.30
C PHE A 66 5.40 -18.51 4.86
N ALA A 67 4.26 -18.20 4.26
CA ALA A 67 4.21 -17.59 2.93
C ALA A 67 4.61 -16.10 2.94
N GLY A 68 4.60 -15.43 4.08
CA GLY A 68 4.91 -14.00 4.19
C GLY A 68 6.40 -13.72 4.35
N ALA A 69 6.89 -12.62 3.77
CA ALA A 69 8.29 -12.18 3.90
C ALA A 69 8.64 -11.75 5.34
N SER A 70 7.68 -11.19 6.09
CA SER A 70 7.86 -10.67 7.46
C SER A 70 6.80 -11.24 8.40
N GLY A 71 6.63 -12.58 8.39
CA GLY A 71 5.68 -13.28 9.24
C GLY A 71 4.22 -13.20 8.79
N GLY A 72 3.90 -12.59 7.65
CA GLY A 72 2.61 -12.66 6.99
C GLY A 72 1.47 -11.86 7.65
N LEU A 73 1.78 -10.91 8.56
CA LEU A 73 0.76 -10.16 9.30
C LEU A 73 -0.17 -9.36 8.38
N VAL A 74 0.38 -8.66 7.38
CA VAL A 74 -0.44 -7.86 6.43
C VAL A 74 -1.42 -8.76 5.69
N THR A 75 -0.95 -9.88 5.15
CA THR A 75 -1.82 -10.88 4.49
C THR A 75 -2.88 -11.40 5.46
N GLY A 76 -2.50 -11.73 6.70
CA GLY A 76 -3.43 -12.20 7.73
C GLY A 76 -4.51 -11.18 8.07
N LEU A 77 -4.17 -9.91 8.19
CA LEU A 77 -5.13 -8.83 8.43
C LEU A 77 -6.11 -8.65 7.27
N LEU A 78 -5.63 -8.67 6.03
CA LEU A 78 -6.49 -8.56 4.86
C LEU A 78 -7.49 -9.72 4.77
N LEU A 79 -7.01 -10.96 5.01
CA LEU A 79 -7.85 -12.14 5.04
C LEU A 79 -8.92 -12.06 6.14
N TYR A 80 -8.55 -11.57 7.32
CA TYR A 80 -9.46 -11.35 8.43
C TYR A 80 -10.53 -10.31 8.10
N LEU A 81 -10.14 -9.15 7.58
CA LEU A 81 -11.06 -8.07 7.22
C LEU A 81 -12.02 -8.51 6.10
N LEU A 82 -11.52 -9.25 5.10
CA LEU A 82 -12.35 -9.80 4.04
C LEU A 82 -13.36 -10.83 4.60
N ALA A 83 -12.92 -11.73 5.47
CA ALA A 83 -13.77 -12.74 6.07
C ALA A 83 -14.85 -12.15 7.01
N LYS A 84 -14.58 -10.97 7.60
CA LYS A 84 -15.55 -10.24 8.43
C LYS A 84 -16.50 -9.35 7.60
N GLY A 85 -16.28 -9.21 6.30
CA GLY A 85 -17.04 -8.29 5.46
C GLY A 85 -16.77 -6.82 5.77
N GLU A 86 -15.63 -6.51 6.42
CA GLU A 86 -15.21 -5.14 6.69
C GLU A 86 -14.62 -4.46 5.43
N ILE A 87 -14.12 -5.25 4.50
CA ILE A 87 -13.67 -4.82 3.18
C ILE A 87 -14.23 -5.71 2.09
N GLU A 88 -14.48 -5.13 0.93
CA GLU A 88 -14.90 -5.83 -0.31
C GLU A 88 -13.70 -6.38 -1.09
N GLY A 89 -12.51 -5.89 -0.78
CA GLY A 89 -11.26 -6.30 -1.42
C GLY A 89 -10.10 -5.42 -1.00
N ALA A 90 -8.94 -5.70 -1.57
CA ALA A 90 -7.72 -4.94 -1.30
C ALA A 90 -6.91 -4.70 -2.58
N ILE A 91 -6.35 -3.49 -2.73
CA ILE A 91 -5.33 -3.23 -3.72
C ILE A 91 -4.02 -3.80 -3.17
N VAL A 92 -3.50 -4.78 -3.87
CA VAL A 92 -2.28 -5.51 -3.52
C VAL A 92 -1.39 -5.65 -4.74
N VAL A 93 -0.15 -6.04 -4.51
CA VAL A 93 0.82 -6.27 -5.59
C VAL A 93 1.19 -7.74 -5.67
N ARG A 94 1.10 -8.34 -6.84
CA ARG A 94 1.57 -9.70 -7.12
C ARG A 94 2.63 -9.68 -8.23
N MET A 95 3.37 -10.77 -8.37
CA MET A 95 4.27 -10.93 -9.53
C MET A 95 3.44 -11.19 -10.78
N ASP A 96 3.91 -10.66 -11.92
CA ASP A 96 3.30 -10.93 -13.21
C ASP A 96 3.59 -12.39 -13.60
N PRO A 97 2.58 -13.22 -13.86
CA PRO A 97 2.78 -14.63 -14.20
C PRO A 97 3.47 -14.84 -15.56
N GLU A 98 3.34 -13.88 -16.47
CA GLU A 98 3.98 -13.96 -17.79
C GLU A 98 5.38 -13.34 -17.78
N LYS A 99 5.61 -12.36 -16.90
CA LYS A 99 6.87 -11.65 -16.74
C LYS A 99 7.30 -11.67 -15.28
N PRO A 100 7.86 -12.77 -14.76
CA PRO A 100 8.11 -12.97 -13.33
C PRO A 100 9.16 -12.02 -12.72
N TYR A 101 9.78 -11.17 -13.51
CA TYR A 101 10.64 -10.06 -13.07
C TYR A 101 9.89 -8.73 -12.92
N GLN A 102 8.61 -8.69 -13.27
CA GLN A 102 7.73 -7.54 -13.09
C GLN A 102 6.62 -7.86 -12.08
N SER A 103 6.10 -6.82 -11.46
CA SER A 103 4.93 -6.91 -10.60
C SER A 103 3.75 -6.19 -11.22
N GLN A 104 2.55 -6.55 -10.79
CA GLN A 104 1.33 -5.85 -11.16
C GLN A 104 0.48 -5.57 -9.92
N ALA A 105 -0.10 -4.38 -9.86
CA ALA A 105 -1.11 -4.07 -8.89
C ALA A 105 -2.44 -4.67 -9.34
N VAL A 106 -3.19 -5.20 -8.41
CA VAL A 106 -4.50 -5.81 -8.66
C VAL A 106 -5.47 -5.49 -7.53
N LEU A 107 -6.75 -5.45 -7.85
CA LEU A 107 -7.81 -5.44 -6.85
C LEU A 107 -8.17 -6.91 -6.51
N ALA A 108 -7.62 -7.39 -5.41
CA ALA A 108 -7.92 -8.73 -4.88
C ALA A 108 -9.23 -8.70 -4.09
N THR A 109 -10.19 -9.53 -4.47
CA THR A 109 -11.49 -9.65 -3.83
C THR A 109 -11.74 -11.04 -3.25
N THR A 110 -10.81 -11.94 -3.43
CA THR A 110 -10.88 -13.33 -2.95
C THR A 110 -9.70 -13.67 -2.05
N VAL A 111 -9.90 -14.69 -1.20
CA VAL A 111 -8.84 -15.25 -0.34
C VAL A 111 -7.64 -15.73 -1.17
N ALA A 112 -7.90 -16.35 -2.33
CA ALA A 112 -6.84 -16.86 -3.19
C ALA A 112 -5.97 -15.72 -3.75
N GLU A 113 -6.58 -14.65 -4.26
CA GLU A 113 -5.87 -13.48 -4.80
C GLU A 113 -5.04 -12.77 -3.72
N ILE A 114 -5.57 -12.63 -2.49
CA ILE A 114 -4.82 -12.03 -1.37
C ILE A 114 -3.61 -12.91 -1.01
N ARG A 115 -3.76 -14.23 -1.00
CA ARG A 115 -2.65 -15.16 -0.73
C ARG A 115 -1.60 -15.15 -1.83
N ASP A 116 -2.00 -15.06 -3.09
CA ASP A 116 -1.08 -14.94 -4.25
C ASP A 116 -0.25 -13.66 -4.20
N ALA A 117 -0.80 -12.60 -3.63
CA ALA A 117 -0.11 -11.33 -3.42
C ALA A 117 0.83 -11.31 -2.19
N ALA A 118 0.99 -12.41 -1.46
CA ALA A 118 1.90 -12.49 -0.33
C ALA A 118 3.36 -12.18 -0.73
N GLN A 119 4.19 -11.83 0.23
CA GLN A 119 5.59 -11.41 0.11
C GLN A 119 5.79 -9.99 -0.44
N SER A 120 6.95 -9.40 -0.13
CA SER A 120 7.36 -8.09 -0.62
C SER A 120 7.84 -8.16 -2.07
N LYS A 121 7.48 -7.18 -2.88
CA LYS A 121 7.93 -7.02 -4.27
C LYS A 121 8.80 -5.76 -4.35
N TYR A 122 10.02 -5.92 -4.83
CA TYR A 122 11.02 -4.86 -4.90
C TYR A 122 11.21 -4.36 -6.34
N CYS A 123 10.11 -4.04 -7.00
CA CYS A 123 10.08 -3.52 -8.36
C CYS A 123 9.04 -2.40 -8.48
N LEU A 124 9.22 -1.53 -9.46
CA LEU A 124 8.28 -0.45 -9.73
C LEU A 124 6.93 -1.04 -10.15
N THR A 125 5.88 -0.60 -9.47
CA THR A 125 4.51 -1.04 -9.72
C THR A 125 3.60 0.17 -9.78
N PRO A 126 2.89 0.43 -10.88
CA PRO A 126 1.95 1.54 -11.01
C PRO A 126 0.65 1.26 -10.23
N SER A 127 0.75 1.17 -8.91
CA SER A 127 -0.37 0.76 -8.03
C SER A 127 -1.56 1.71 -8.10
N MET A 128 -1.32 2.99 -8.43
CA MET A 128 -2.38 4.00 -8.48
C MET A 128 -3.33 3.84 -9.67
N GLU A 129 -2.94 3.09 -10.71
CA GLU A 129 -3.85 2.80 -11.83
C GLU A 129 -5.07 2.01 -11.38
N VAL A 130 -4.89 1.08 -10.44
CA VAL A 130 -5.98 0.25 -9.90
C VAL A 130 -7.00 1.07 -9.11
N LEU A 131 -6.61 2.23 -8.55
CA LEU A 131 -7.55 3.13 -7.87
C LEU A 131 -8.65 3.64 -8.79
N GLN A 132 -8.41 3.70 -10.10
CA GLN A 132 -9.45 4.10 -11.06
C GLN A 132 -10.60 3.10 -11.10
N GLU A 133 -10.32 1.81 -10.87
CA GLU A 133 -11.35 0.78 -10.80
C GLU A 133 -12.30 1.00 -9.61
N LEU A 134 -11.81 1.59 -8.52
CA LEU A 134 -12.60 1.85 -7.31
C LEU A 134 -13.59 3.01 -7.49
N ARG A 135 -13.40 3.90 -8.47
CA ARG A 135 -14.26 5.08 -8.67
C ARG A 135 -15.73 4.72 -8.91
N THR A 136 -15.99 3.56 -9.49
CA THR A 136 -17.34 3.07 -9.80
C THR A 136 -17.82 2.00 -8.85
N ARG A 137 -16.97 1.50 -7.96
CA ARG A 137 -17.30 0.46 -6.98
C ARG A 137 -17.81 1.08 -5.68
N LYS A 138 -18.80 0.45 -5.10
CA LYS A 138 -19.28 0.77 -3.74
C LYS A 138 -18.60 -0.17 -2.75
N GLY A 139 -18.42 0.29 -1.52
CA GLY A 139 -17.83 -0.53 -0.45
C GLY A 139 -16.55 0.04 0.11
N LYS A 140 -15.94 -0.69 1.02
CA LYS A 140 -14.66 -0.35 1.65
C LYS A 140 -13.57 -1.23 1.05
N PHE A 141 -12.45 -0.63 0.74
CA PHE A 141 -11.30 -1.33 0.18
C PHE A 141 -10.04 -0.99 0.97
N ALA A 142 -9.21 -2.00 1.20
CA ALA A 142 -7.88 -1.78 1.76
C ALA A 142 -6.87 -1.46 0.64
N VAL A 143 -5.81 -0.76 1.00
CA VAL A 143 -4.66 -0.52 0.11
C VAL A 143 -3.40 -0.91 0.86
N VAL A 144 -2.57 -1.75 0.24
CA VAL A 144 -1.23 -2.07 0.76
C VAL A 144 -0.23 -1.26 -0.05
N ALA A 145 0.34 -0.25 0.57
CA ALA A 145 1.23 0.70 -0.09
C ALA A 145 2.30 1.22 0.88
N LEU A 146 3.29 1.92 0.35
CA LEU A 146 4.19 2.74 1.15
C LEU A 146 3.47 4.02 1.60
N PRO A 147 3.93 4.67 2.68
CA PRO A 147 3.30 5.89 3.20
C PRO A 147 3.17 7.02 2.17
N CYS A 148 4.09 7.09 1.22
CA CYS A 148 4.04 8.05 0.09
C CYS A 148 3.01 7.65 -0.96
#